data_04c4ae9cc7ef2708fa028746b392a285
#
_entry.id   04c4ae9cc7ef2708fa028746b392a285
#
_cell.length_a   1.000
_cell.length_b   1.000
_cell.length_c   1.000
_cell.angle_alpha   90.00
_cell.angle_beta   90.00
_cell.angle_gamma   90.00
#
_symmetry.space_group_name_H-M   'P 1'
#
loop_
_entity.id
_entity.type
_entity.pdbx_description
1 polymer ?
#
loop_
_entity_poly.entity_id
_entity_poly.type
_entity_poly.pdbx_seq_one_letter_code
_entity_poly.pdbx_strand_id
1 'polypeptide(L)'
;MNLKKILSAILVLFLACSITSLSADARWFEKYSSFVPSNAVGENEVWVGTFQLVWNDFQDKIVKAPVKFEEGTPKLVDELNRQPFSSSMLSDNSYFKAYGEKSLELKEEIENGLMEKFGEKSAIIDSIDWTSGQGYVVYAMLKKEFKYLSAFPEIEAAPFYGSGESVRYFWIDKNTSNPTLYQNVDVLFYNSANSYAIKLKTKEGEEIILYRTDDNKSFDDLYSAVMKKQKRFWFGKKELGEQDLLKVPYIKFSKQFSYDELCNKKIVGTNGLFIDKAIQTVEFGLDNQGGNLKSEAMVISTMSLIRRDGGREFFFDKPFVLFMKEANQDRPYFALKVKNSDLLEKVSKQ
;
A
#
# COMPACT_ATOMS: atom_id res chain seq x y z
N MET A 1 12.79 57.94 34.99
CA MET A 1 12.00 57.12 34.04
C MET A 1 11.54 55.87 34.78
N ASN A 2 10.24 55.66 34.90
CA ASN A 2 9.64 54.74 35.88
C ASN A 2 9.81 53.27 35.44
N LEU A 3 10.40 52.44 36.28
CA LEU A 3 10.68 51.01 36.07
C LEU A 3 9.47 50.25 35.51
N LYS A 4 8.26 50.64 35.92
CA LYS A 4 6.98 50.06 35.45
C LYS A 4 6.71 50.33 33.94
N LYS A 5 7.20 51.46 33.38
CA LYS A 5 7.03 51.77 31.96
C LYS A 5 8.02 50.96 31.08
N ILE A 6 9.20 50.64 31.63
CA ILE A 6 10.20 49.81 30.93
C ILE A 6 9.73 48.34 30.90
N LEU A 7 9.20 47.82 31.99
CA LEU A 7 8.61 46.45 32.03
C LEU A 7 7.42 46.30 31.10
N SER A 8 6.54 47.33 31.01
CA SER A 8 5.41 47.30 30.08
C SER A 8 5.81 47.31 28.61
N ALA A 9 6.86 48.07 28.26
CA ALA A 9 7.40 48.12 26.89
C ALA A 9 8.09 46.81 26.48
N ILE A 10 8.78 46.12 27.40
CA ILE A 10 9.42 44.84 27.17
C ILE A 10 8.36 43.73 27.02
N LEU A 11 7.30 43.78 27.80
CA LEU A 11 6.20 42.78 27.69
C LEU A 11 5.44 42.93 26.36
N VAL A 12 5.23 44.15 25.88
CA VAL A 12 4.56 44.39 24.59
C VAL A 12 5.48 43.95 23.39
N LEU A 13 6.81 44.12 23.50
CA LEU A 13 7.74 43.63 22.50
C LEU A 13 7.80 42.11 22.46
N PHE A 14 7.73 41.39 23.61
CA PHE A 14 7.70 39.96 23.65
C PHE A 14 6.36 39.38 23.12
N LEU A 15 5.22 40.05 23.37
CA LEU A 15 3.96 39.67 22.77
C LEU A 15 3.91 39.92 21.25
N ALA A 16 4.51 40.98 20.75
CA ALA A 16 4.56 41.28 19.32
C ALA A 16 5.48 40.31 18.55
N CYS A 17 6.61 39.87 19.15
CA CYS A 17 7.47 38.84 18.55
C CYS A 17 6.82 37.45 18.57
N SER A 18 6.00 37.11 19.56
CA SER A 18 5.31 35.82 19.61
C SER A 18 4.11 35.71 18.66
N ILE A 19 3.50 36.84 18.27
CA ILE A 19 2.39 36.84 17.30
C ILE A 19 2.90 36.78 15.85
N THR A 20 4.09 37.30 15.57
CA THR A 20 4.68 37.21 14.21
C THR A 20 5.32 35.85 13.92
N SER A 21 5.75 35.09 14.93
CA SER A 21 6.23 33.74 14.76
C SER A 21 5.12 32.70 14.57
N LEU A 22 3.92 32.92 15.11
CA LEU A 22 2.79 32.00 14.90
C LEU A 22 2.19 32.05 13.48
N SER A 23 2.37 33.15 12.73
CA SER A 23 1.86 33.27 11.38
C SER A 23 2.84 32.75 10.31
N ALA A 24 4.13 32.60 10.64
CA ALA A 24 5.14 32.03 9.76
C ALA A 24 5.13 30.48 9.79
N ASP A 25 4.83 29.88 10.96
CA ASP A 25 4.83 28.42 11.12
C ASP A 25 3.57 27.73 10.55
N ALA A 26 2.49 28.46 10.33
CA ALA A 26 1.26 27.90 9.75
C ALA A 26 1.37 27.52 8.27
N ARG A 27 2.38 27.98 7.54
CA ARG A 27 2.65 27.59 6.14
C ARG A 27 3.57 26.39 5.97
N TRP A 28 4.15 25.86 7.06
CA TRP A 28 5.17 24.79 6.98
C TRP A 28 4.65 23.38 7.22
N PHE A 29 3.34 23.20 7.49
CA PHE A 29 2.72 21.90 7.64
C PHE A 29 1.82 21.54 6.46
N GLU A 30 2.27 21.75 5.24
CA GLU A 30 1.71 20.97 4.15
C GLU A 30 2.10 19.52 4.41
N LYS A 31 1.10 18.73 4.81
CA LYS A 31 1.29 17.32 5.11
C LYS A 31 1.53 16.59 3.80
N TYR A 32 2.81 16.34 3.50
CA TYR A 32 3.16 15.52 2.37
C TYR A 32 2.84 14.07 2.65
N SER A 33 2.30 13.37 1.64
CA SER A 33 2.04 11.95 1.75
C SER A 33 3.34 11.15 1.67
N SER A 34 3.44 10.09 2.46
CA SER A 34 4.50 9.09 2.33
C SER A 34 4.08 7.92 1.42
N PHE A 35 2.82 7.88 1.00
CA PHE A 35 2.23 6.87 0.13
C PHE A 35 1.97 7.48 -1.25
N VAL A 36 3.05 7.77 -1.99
CA VAL A 36 3.01 8.41 -3.31
C VAL A 36 3.82 7.62 -4.34
N PRO A 37 3.32 7.54 -5.58
CA PRO A 37 1.98 7.90 -6.02
C PRO A 37 0.94 6.86 -5.56
N SER A 38 -0.22 7.30 -5.10
CA SER A 38 -1.35 6.40 -4.88
C SER A 38 -2.31 6.44 -6.08
N ASN A 39 -2.84 5.28 -6.45
CA ASN A 39 -3.55 5.09 -7.69
C ASN A 39 -4.99 4.66 -7.43
N ALA A 40 -5.96 5.35 -8.04
CA ALA A 40 -7.36 4.96 -7.99
C ALA A 40 -7.62 3.75 -8.93
N VAL A 41 -8.41 2.78 -8.46
CA VAL A 41 -8.95 1.68 -9.25
C VAL A 41 -10.45 1.63 -9.00
N GLY A 42 -11.23 2.37 -9.80
CA GLY A 42 -12.62 2.67 -9.50
C GLY A 42 -12.72 3.42 -8.17
N GLU A 43 -13.48 2.89 -7.20
CA GLU A 43 -13.57 3.45 -5.85
C GLU A 43 -12.41 2.99 -4.94
N ASN A 44 -11.69 1.92 -5.32
CA ASN A 44 -10.56 1.40 -4.57
C ASN A 44 -9.32 2.27 -4.80
N GLU A 45 -8.31 2.10 -3.94
CA GLU A 45 -7.06 2.85 -4.04
C GLU A 45 -5.88 1.92 -3.73
N VAL A 46 -4.83 1.98 -4.55
CA VAL A 46 -3.62 1.15 -4.43
C VAL A 46 -2.40 2.04 -4.34
N TRP A 47 -1.51 1.73 -3.41
CA TRP A 47 -0.17 2.32 -3.34
C TRP A 47 0.89 1.23 -3.24
N VAL A 48 2.00 1.44 -3.94
CA VAL A 48 3.15 0.54 -3.92
C VAL A 48 4.45 1.34 -3.94
N GLY A 49 5.36 1.02 -3.02
CA GLY A 49 6.62 1.75 -2.85
C GLY A 49 7.63 1.59 -3.99
N THR A 50 7.43 0.64 -4.92
CA THR A 50 8.43 0.35 -5.96
C THR A 50 8.64 1.48 -6.97
N PHE A 51 7.61 2.27 -7.29
CA PHE A 51 7.78 3.44 -8.14
C PHE A 51 8.70 4.49 -7.48
N GLN A 52 8.55 4.69 -6.17
CA GLN A 52 9.46 5.55 -5.42
C GLN A 52 10.90 5.08 -5.51
N LEU A 53 11.16 3.76 -5.49
CA LEU A 53 12.52 3.24 -5.58
C LEU A 53 13.20 3.56 -6.93
N VAL A 54 12.47 3.42 -8.03
CA VAL A 54 13.02 3.79 -9.34
C VAL A 54 13.16 5.31 -9.50
N TRP A 55 12.23 6.08 -8.92
CA TRP A 55 12.35 7.54 -8.90
C TRP A 55 13.58 8.01 -8.12
N ASN A 56 13.88 7.40 -6.98
CA ASN A 56 15.08 7.71 -6.21
C ASN A 56 16.34 7.51 -7.07
N ASP A 57 16.44 6.36 -7.76
CA ASP A 57 17.58 6.09 -8.63
C ASP A 57 17.66 7.07 -9.79
N PHE A 58 16.54 7.41 -10.42
CA PHE A 58 16.48 8.41 -11.50
C PHE A 58 16.94 9.79 -11.02
N GLN A 59 16.43 10.23 -9.87
CA GLN A 59 16.85 11.50 -9.26
C GLN A 59 18.35 11.51 -8.92
N ASP A 60 18.83 10.47 -8.23
CA ASP A 60 20.17 10.47 -7.64
C ASP A 60 21.27 10.16 -8.64
N LYS A 61 20.99 9.29 -9.63
CA LYS A 61 22.00 8.79 -10.58
C LYS A 61 21.95 9.49 -11.95
N ILE A 62 20.75 9.89 -12.41
CA ILE A 62 20.57 10.50 -13.73
C ILE A 62 20.51 12.02 -13.61
N VAL A 63 19.53 12.56 -12.88
CA VAL A 63 19.35 14.02 -12.73
C VAL A 63 20.39 14.63 -11.78
N LYS A 64 20.80 13.89 -10.74
CA LYS A 64 21.74 14.26 -9.69
C LYS A 64 21.33 15.49 -8.89
N ALA A 65 20.02 15.76 -8.86
CA ALA A 65 19.37 16.84 -8.12
C ALA A 65 17.87 16.53 -7.96
N PRO A 66 17.15 17.21 -7.05
CA PRO A 66 15.69 17.14 -7.02
C PRO A 66 15.11 17.50 -8.38
N VAL A 67 14.26 16.62 -8.92
CA VAL A 67 13.65 16.79 -10.24
C VAL A 67 12.75 18.03 -10.22
N LYS A 68 12.89 18.89 -11.24
CA LYS A 68 12.01 20.03 -11.50
C LYS A 68 11.78 20.12 -13.00
N PHE A 69 10.58 20.48 -13.41
CA PHE A 69 10.24 20.66 -14.82
C PHE A 69 10.23 22.15 -15.20
N GLU A 70 10.67 22.46 -16.42
CA GLU A 70 10.69 23.83 -16.94
C GLU A 70 9.29 24.44 -17.02
N GLU A 71 8.28 23.60 -17.36
CA GLU A 71 6.88 24.00 -17.51
C GLU A 71 6.09 24.04 -16.19
N GLY A 72 6.78 23.89 -15.06
CA GLY A 72 6.19 23.81 -13.72
C GLY A 72 6.17 22.38 -13.17
N THR A 73 6.46 22.27 -11.89
CA THR A 73 6.63 20.99 -11.21
C THR A 73 5.31 20.56 -10.53
N PRO A 74 4.71 19.41 -10.90
CA PRO A 74 3.55 18.88 -10.21
C PRO A 74 3.84 18.57 -8.75
N LYS A 75 2.84 18.64 -7.88
CA LYS A 75 2.97 18.30 -6.45
C LYS A 75 3.50 16.88 -6.23
N LEU A 76 3.09 15.93 -7.08
CA LEU A 76 3.60 14.56 -7.06
C LEU A 76 5.13 14.51 -7.12
N VAL A 77 5.76 15.35 -7.93
CA VAL A 77 7.23 15.39 -8.06
C VAL A 77 7.88 15.90 -6.78
N ASP A 78 7.30 16.92 -6.13
CA ASP A 78 7.78 17.42 -4.84
C ASP A 78 7.69 16.35 -3.75
N GLU A 79 6.64 15.55 -3.78
CA GLU A 79 6.43 14.42 -2.86
C GLU A 79 7.44 13.28 -3.13
N LEU A 80 7.62 12.88 -4.39
CA LEU A 80 8.59 11.87 -4.81
C LEU A 80 10.04 12.27 -4.52
N ASN A 81 10.39 13.54 -4.72
CA ASN A 81 11.73 14.07 -4.44
C ASN A 81 12.13 14.00 -2.96
N ARG A 82 11.19 13.84 -2.05
CA ARG A 82 11.46 13.64 -0.62
C ARG A 82 11.93 12.23 -0.28
N GLN A 83 11.84 11.31 -1.22
CA GLN A 83 12.25 9.91 -1.07
C GLN A 83 11.66 9.25 0.19
N PRO A 84 10.32 9.30 0.41
CA PRO A 84 9.71 8.79 1.64
C PRO A 84 9.81 7.27 1.79
N PHE A 85 10.18 6.55 0.73
CA PHE A 85 10.37 5.11 0.71
C PHE A 85 11.72 4.75 0.08
N SER A 86 12.45 3.83 0.68
CA SER A 86 13.81 3.42 0.25
C SER A 86 13.95 1.90 0.11
N SER A 87 14.99 1.44 -0.59
CA SER A 87 15.26 0.03 -0.83
C SER A 87 15.49 -0.78 0.45
N SER A 88 15.87 -0.15 1.56
CA SER A 88 15.98 -0.84 2.86
C SER A 88 14.64 -1.29 3.44
N MET A 89 13.52 -0.83 2.89
CA MET A 89 12.16 -1.11 3.37
C MET A 89 11.48 -2.26 2.62
N LEU A 90 12.13 -2.83 1.60
CA LEU A 90 11.57 -3.90 0.78
C LEU A 90 12.69 -4.84 0.30
N SER A 91 12.48 -6.14 0.46
CA SER A 91 13.41 -7.17 -0.04
C SER A 91 13.57 -7.06 -1.56
N ASP A 92 14.81 -7.12 -2.02
CA ASP A 92 15.15 -7.01 -3.44
C ASP A 92 14.45 -8.08 -4.31
N ASN A 93 14.17 -9.26 -3.75
CA ASN A 93 13.48 -10.35 -4.46
C ASN A 93 12.01 -10.04 -4.81
N SER A 94 11.43 -8.99 -4.24
CA SER A 94 10.00 -8.70 -4.35
C SER A 94 9.66 -7.68 -5.43
N TYR A 95 10.67 -7.02 -6.02
CA TYR A 95 10.44 -6.00 -7.03
C TYR A 95 11.50 -6.01 -8.12
N PHE A 96 11.13 -5.46 -9.28
CA PHE A 96 12.03 -5.12 -10.36
C PHE A 96 11.89 -3.64 -10.69
N LYS A 97 13.00 -2.97 -11.01
CA LYS A 97 13.01 -1.60 -11.49
C LYS A 97 14.06 -1.42 -12.57
N ALA A 98 13.75 -0.59 -13.56
CA ALA A 98 14.69 -0.18 -14.59
C ALA A 98 14.40 1.26 -15.03
N TYR A 99 15.42 1.97 -15.46
CA TYR A 99 15.33 3.30 -16.01
C TYR A 99 16.51 3.55 -16.95
N GLY A 100 16.27 4.29 -18.01
CA GLY A 100 17.31 4.60 -18.99
C GLY A 100 16.76 5.35 -20.19
N GLU A 101 17.63 5.68 -21.13
CA GLU A 101 17.22 6.17 -22.44
C GLU A 101 16.40 5.10 -23.16
N LYS A 102 15.29 5.52 -23.77
CA LYS A 102 14.41 4.61 -24.49
C LYS A 102 15.15 4.00 -25.68
N SER A 103 15.37 2.70 -25.60
CA SER A 103 16.11 1.94 -26.62
C SER A 103 15.69 0.46 -26.60
N LEU A 104 16.07 -0.28 -27.64
CA LEU A 104 15.87 -1.72 -27.69
C LEU A 104 16.69 -2.46 -26.62
N GLU A 105 17.87 -1.93 -26.30
CA GLU A 105 18.73 -2.46 -25.23
C GLU A 105 18.06 -2.36 -23.87
N LEU A 106 17.43 -1.23 -23.55
CA LEU A 106 16.67 -1.07 -22.30
C LEU A 106 15.45 -2.00 -22.27
N LYS A 107 14.77 -2.18 -23.43
CA LYS A 107 13.68 -3.17 -23.54
C LYS A 107 14.17 -4.56 -23.14
N GLU A 108 15.27 -5.00 -23.76
CA GLU A 108 15.85 -6.32 -23.51
C GLU A 108 16.31 -6.47 -22.04
N GLU A 109 16.90 -5.43 -21.45
CA GLU A 109 17.26 -5.40 -20.02
C GLU A 109 16.03 -5.63 -19.13
N ILE A 110 14.92 -4.94 -19.41
CA ILE A 110 13.67 -5.09 -18.64
C ILE A 110 13.10 -6.50 -18.81
N GLU A 111 13.01 -7.01 -20.05
CA GLU A 111 12.47 -8.35 -20.32
C GLU A 111 13.30 -9.45 -19.64
N ASN A 112 14.61 -9.37 -19.76
CA ASN A 112 15.53 -10.33 -19.13
C ASN A 112 15.46 -10.26 -17.62
N GLY A 113 15.45 -9.06 -17.03
CA GLY A 113 15.35 -8.88 -15.60
C GLY A 113 14.02 -9.36 -15.02
N LEU A 114 12.90 -9.17 -15.73
CA LEU A 114 11.60 -9.71 -15.33
C LEU A 114 11.57 -11.24 -15.42
N MET A 115 12.14 -11.81 -16.49
CA MET A 115 12.22 -13.26 -16.69
C MET A 115 13.10 -13.91 -15.63
N GLU A 116 14.27 -13.34 -15.33
CA GLU A 116 15.17 -13.84 -14.29
C GLU A 116 14.54 -13.78 -12.90
N LYS A 117 13.91 -12.65 -12.57
CA LYS A 117 13.41 -12.39 -11.21
C LYS A 117 12.04 -13.01 -10.95
N PHE A 118 11.14 -12.98 -11.93
CA PHE A 118 9.73 -13.37 -11.77
C PHE A 118 9.28 -14.52 -12.68
N GLY A 119 10.13 -14.96 -13.62
CA GLY A 119 9.83 -16.05 -14.54
C GLY A 119 8.77 -15.71 -15.60
N GLU A 120 8.55 -14.42 -15.88
CA GLU A 120 7.50 -13.97 -16.81
C GLU A 120 7.89 -12.74 -17.61
N LYS A 121 7.18 -12.50 -18.72
CA LYS A 121 7.28 -11.30 -19.54
C LYS A 121 6.17 -10.32 -19.19
N SER A 122 6.41 -9.04 -19.49
CA SER A 122 5.41 -7.99 -19.35
C SER A 122 4.82 -7.62 -20.71
N ALA A 123 3.53 -7.89 -20.91
CA ALA A 123 2.81 -7.45 -22.12
C ALA A 123 2.83 -5.93 -22.33
N ILE A 124 3.05 -5.17 -21.26
CA ILE A 124 3.12 -3.72 -21.28
C ILE A 124 4.39 -3.25 -21.96
N ILE A 125 5.51 -3.89 -21.65
CA ILE A 125 6.81 -3.59 -22.29
C ILE A 125 6.73 -3.82 -23.79
N ASP A 126 6.00 -4.83 -24.25
CA ASP A 126 5.74 -5.10 -25.66
C ASP A 126 4.84 -4.04 -26.32
N SER A 127 3.98 -3.36 -25.56
CA SER A 127 3.08 -2.32 -26.10
C SER A 127 3.75 -0.96 -26.31
N ILE A 128 4.97 -0.75 -25.81
CA ILE A 128 5.73 0.50 -25.98
C ILE A 128 6.43 0.48 -27.34
N ASP A 129 6.32 1.57 -28.10
CA ASP A 129 7.14 1.77 -29.27
C ASP A 129 8.55 2.19 -28.86
N TRP A 130 9.48 1.24 -28.88
CA TRP A 130 10.87 1.40 -28.48
C TRP A 130 11.76 2.01 -29.55
N THR A 131 11.27 2.13 -30.78
CA THR A 131 12.04 2.57 -31.94
C THR A 131 11.83 4.02 -32.29
N SER A 132 10.73 4.61 -31.87
CA SER A 132 10.38 6.01 -32.14
C SER A 132 10.52 6.91 -30.93
N GLY A 133 10.86 8.18 -31.16
CA GLY A 133 10.98 9.20 -30.14
C GLY A 133 12.30 9.13 -29.37
N GLN A 134 12.43 10.03 -28.43
CA GLN A 134 13.57 10.18 -27.50
C GLN A 134 13.04 10.31 -26.07
N GLY A 135 13.91 10.23 -25.10
CA GLY A 135 13.56 10.43 -23.69
C GLY A 135 13.89 9.22 -22.83
N TYR A 136 13.52 9.29 -21.57
CA TYR A 136 13.79 8.26 -20.59
C TYR A 136 12.53 7.44 -20.29
N VAL A 137 12.73 6.15 -20.05
CA VAL A 137 11.73 5.25 -19.51
C VAL A 137 12.05 4.99 -18.04
N VAL A 138 11.04 5.09 -17.19
CA VAL A 138 11.08 4.76 -15.77
C VAL A 138 10.05 3.68 -15.53
N TYR A 139 10.49 2.49 -15.13
CA TYR A 139 9.67 1.29 -14.97
C TYR A 139 9.87 0.64 -13.61
N ALA A 140 8.77 0.24 -12.98
CA ALA A 140 8.80 -0.54 -11.74
C ALA A 140 7.69 -1.60 -11.74
N MET A 141 8.00 -2.80 -11.23
CA MET A 141 7.06 -3.88 -11.00
C MET A 141 7.23 -4.44 -9.59
N LEU A 142 6.13 -4.64 -8.86
CA LEU A 142 6.07 -5.44 -7.65
C LEU A 142 5.40 -6.77 -7.96
N LYS A 143 6.05 -7.86 -7.55
CA LYS A 143 5.45 -9.19 -7.43
C LYS A 143 5.85 -9.77 -6.09
N LYS A 144 4.87 -10.14 -5.28
CA LYS A 144 5.12 -10.67 -3.95
C LYS A 144 4.41 -12.01 -3.77
N GLU A 145 5.16 -13.01 -3.35
CA GLU A 145 4.65 -14.33 -2.96
C GLU A 145 4.94 -14.56 -1.48
N PHE A 146 3.98 -15.07 -0.75
CA PHE A 146 4.10 -15.40 0.66
C PHE A 146 3.10 -16.50 1.04
N LYS A 147 3.41 -17.26 2.09
CA LYS A 147 2.55 -18.33 2.60
C LYS A 147 2.24 -18.12 4.07
N TYR A 148 1.02 -18.43 4.48
CA TYR A 148 0.69 -18.51 5.90
C TYR A 148 1.39 -19.69 6.59
N LEU A 149 1.48 -19.65 7.91
CA LEU A 149 2.02 -20.79 8.70
C LEU A 149 1.20 -22.05 8.46
N SER A 150 -0.12 -21.92 8.33
CA SER A 150 -1.08 -22.95 7.93
C SER A 150 -2.12 -22.34 7.00
N ALA A 151 -2.54 -23.08 5.98
CA ALA A 151 -3.62 -22.65 5.10
C ALA A 151 -4.95 -22.53 5.85
N PHE A 152 -5.69 -21.48 5.57
CA PHE A 152 -7.03 -21.28 6.12
C PHE A 152 -8.05 -22.13 5.37
N PRO A 153 -9.14 -22.60 6.04
CA PRO A 153 -10.28 -23.18 5.34
C PRO A 153 -10.97 -22.12 4.46
N GLU A 154 -11.54 -22.59 3.35
CA GLU A 154 -12.43 -21.77 2.52
C GLU A 154 -13.88 -21.90 2.98
N ILE A 155 -14.68 -20.87 2.73
CA ILE A 155 -16.13 -20.93 2.89
C ILE A 155 -16.83 -20.67 1.56
N GLU A 156 -18.11 -20.97 1.53
CA GLU A 156 -18.99 -20.63 0.41
C GLU A 156 -18.89 -19.14 0.07
N ALA A 157 -18.85 -18.86 -1.23
CA ALA A 157 -18.80 -17.49 -1.71
C ALA A 157 -20.01 -16.68 -1.26
N ALA A 158 -19.78 -15.43 -0.90
CA ALA A 158 -20.81 -14.54 -0.40
C ALA A 158 -20.65 -13.13 -0.98
N PRO A 159 -21.71 -12.31 -1.03
CA PRO A 159 -21.59 -10.93 -1.48
C PRO A 159 -20.64 -10.12 -0.58
N PHE A 160 -19.83 -9.26 -1.22
CA PHE A 160 -19.15 -8.17 -0.54
C PHE A 160 -20.12 -7.00 -0.37
N TYR A 161 -20.00 -6.24 0.70
CA TYR A 161 -20.89 -5.12 1.05
C TYR A 161 -21.18 -4.19 -0.14
N GLY A 162 -22.47 -3.97 -0.40
CA GLY A 162 -22.92 -3.08 -1.49
C GLY A 162 -22.74 -3.63 -2.90
N SER A 163 -22.16 -4.83 -3.07
CA SER A 163 -22.02 -5.47 -4.37
C SER A 163 -23.03 -6.63 -4.49
N GLY A 164 -23.63 -6.76 -5.68
CA GLY A 164 -24.46 -7.92 -6.01
C GLY A 164 -23.65 -9.14 -6.44
N GLU A 165 -22.32 -9.09 -6.37
CA GLU A 165 -21.40 -10.11 -6.82
C GLU A 165 -20.87 -10.91 -5.63
N SER A 166 -20.89 -12.24 -5.76
CA SER A 166 -20.29 -13.14 -4.77
C SER A 166 -18.79 -13.22 -4.99
N VAL A 167 -18.03 -13.11 -3.90
CA VAL A 167 -16.59 -13.26 -3.85
C VAL A 167 -16.18 -14.42 -2.97
N ARG A 168 -14.99 -14.96 -3.19
CA ARG A 168 -14.43 -16.03 -2.37
C ARG A 168 -13.91 -15.49 -1.05
N TYR A 169 -13.99 -16.32 0.00
CA TYR A 169 -13.49 -15.99 1.35
C TYR A 169 -12.74 -17.17 1.96
N PHE A 170 -11.77 -16.86 2.81
CA PHE A 170 -11.25 -17.79 3.79
C PHE A 170 -11.65 -17.36 5.22
N TRP A 171 -11.63 -18.31 6.14
CA TRP A 171 -12.17 -18.05 7.46
C TRP A 171 -11.53 -18.85 8.60
N ILE A 172 -11.85 -18.45 9.82
CA ILE A 172 -11.73 -19.24 11.04
C ILE A 172 -13.07 -19.16 11.76
N ASP A 173 -13.57 -20.31 12.19
CA ASP A 173 -14.77 -20.42 13.03
C ASP A 173 -14.48 -21.25 14.28
N LYS A 174 -15.49 -21.34 15.14
CA LYS A 174 -15.45 -22.13 16.39
C LYS A 174 -15.30 -23.65 16.18
N ASN A 175 -15.52 -24.16 14.98
CA ASN A 175 -15.35 -25.57 14.64
C ASN A 175 -13.94 -25.83 14.05
N THR A 176 -13.14 -24.80 13.92
CA THR A 176 -11.75 -24.89 13.44
C THR A 176 -10.94 -25.68 14.46
N SER A 177 -10.62 -26.92 14.14
CA SER A 177 -9.91 -27.84 15.04
C SER A 177 -8.38 -27.66 15.02
N ASN A 178 -7.85 -26.90 14.07
CA ASN A 178 -6.42 -26.70 13.94
C ASN A 178 -5.94 -25.48 14.74
N PRO A 179 -5.29 -25.64 15.90
CA PRO A 179 -4.86 -24.55 16.74
C PRO A 179 -3.78 -23.66 16.08
N THR A 180 -3.04 -24.18 15.09
CA THR A 180 -2.04 -23.41 14.34
C THR A 180 -2.67 -22.28 13.54
N LEU A 181 -3.93 -22.41 13.12
CA LEU A 181 -4.64 -21.36 12.39
C LEU A 181 -4.81 -20.10 13.24
N TYR A 182 -5.09 -20.25 14.54
CA TYR A 182 -5.20 -19.09 15.45
C TYR A 182 -3.85 -18.37 15.61
N GLN A 183 -2.73 -19.09 15.48
CA GLN A 183 -1.37 -18.50 15.55
C GLN A 183 -1.01 -17.66 14.33
N ASN A 184 -1.72 -17.86 13.20
CA ASN A 184 -1.56 -17.00 12.01
C ASN A 184 -2.01 -15.56 12.25
N VAL A 185 -2.79 -15.30 13.32
CA VAL A 185 -3.51 -14.05 13.48
C VAL A 185 -3.19 -13.39 14.82
N ASP A 186 -2.64 -12.17 14.75
CA ASP A 186 -2.55 -11.28 15.92
C ASP A 186 -3.67 -10.22 15.84
N VAL A 187 -4.34 -9.98 16.95
CA VAL A 187 -5.30 -8.87 17.07
C VAL A 187 -4.57 -7.61 17.50
N LEU A 188 -4.49 -6.63 16.60
CA LEU A 188 -3.83 -5.36 16.89
C LEU A 188 -4.70 -4.48 17.79
N PHE A 189 -6.00 -4.46 17.54
CA PHE A 189 -7.02 -3.88 18.41
C PHE A 189 -8.43 -4.32 17.98
N TYR A 190 -9.39 -4.23 18.91
CA TYR A 190 -10.81 -4.45 18.66
C TYR A 190 -11.63 -3.44 19.48
N ASN A 191 -12.20 -2.44 18.82
CA ASN A 191 -13.05 -1.44 19.47
C ASN A 191 -14.55 -1.76 19.31
N SER A 192 -14.92 -2.27 18.14
CA SER A 192 -16.29 -2.66 17.79
C SER A 192 -16.29 -3.51 16.51
N ALA A 193 -17.42 -4.07 16.11
CA ALA A 193 -17.61 -4.77 14.82
C ALA A 193 -17.35 -3.90 13.57
N ASN A 194 -17.22 -2.58 13.71
CA ASN A 194 -16.89 -1.66 12.61
C ASN A 194 -15.50 -1.01 12.73
N SER A 195 -14.73 -1.32 13.78
CA SER A 195 -13.39 -0.73 13.99
C SER A 195 -12.48 -1.70 14.73
N TYR A 196 -11.72 -2.46 13.98
CA TYR A 196 -10.71 -3.40 14.47
C TYR A 196 -9.59 -3.56 13.45
N ALA A 197 -8.45 -4.05 13.89
CA ALA A 197 -7.38 -4.48 13.02
C ALA A 197 -6.75 -5.77 13.49
N ILE A 198 -6.37 -6.59 12.52
CA ILE A 198 -5.61 -7.83 12.73
C ILE A 198 -4.32 -7.77 11.92
N LYS A 199 -3.40 -8.66 12.27
CA LYS A 199 -2.20 -8.94 11.50
C LYS A 199 -2.18 -10.43 11.15
N LEU A 200 -2.11 -10.75 9.86
CA LEU A 200 -1.83 -12.09 9.38
C LEU A 200 -0.33 -12.27 9.25
N LYS A 201 0.19 -13.38 9.75
CA LYS A 201 1.61 -13.73 9.73
C LYS A 201 1.91 -14.68 8.58
N THR A 202 3.08 -14.53 7.98
CA THR A 202 3.55 -15.41 6.92
C THR A 202 4.82 -16.15 7.34
N LYS A 203 5.17 -17.20 6.61
CA LYS A 203 6.40 -17.98 6.83
C LYS A 203 7.63 -17.16 6.51
N GLU A 204 7.53 -16.26 5.54
CA GLU A 204 8.60 -15.41 5.04
C GLU A 204 8.81 -14.16 5.92
N GLY A 205 7.98 -13.97 6.95
CA GLY A 205 8.08 -12.84 7.87
C GLY A 205 7.34 -11.58 7.41
N GLU A 206 6.51 -11.67 6.37
CA GLU A 206 5.64 -10.56 5.99
C GLU A 206 4.55 -10.35 7.03
N GLU A 207 4.22 -9.11 7.29
CA GLU A 207 3.09 -8.70 8.12
C GLU A 207 2.00 -8.09 7.25
N ILE A 208 0.84 -8.76 7.20
CA ILE A 208 -0.33 -8.29 6.46
C ILE A 208 -1.33 -7.74 7.48
N ILE A 209 -1.47 -6.43 7.51
CA ILE A 209 -2.36 -5.74 8.43
C ILE A 209 -3.68 -5.46 7.72
N LEU A 210 -4.77 -6.00 8.25
CA LEU A 210 -6.13 -5.72 7.78
C LEU A 210 -6.82 -4.82 8.81
N TYR A 211 -7.31 -3.67 8.35
CA TYR A 211 -7.99 -2.67 9.18
C TYR A 211 -9.42 -2.43 8.68
N ARG A 212 -10.41 -2.90 9.44
CA ARG A 212 -11.83 -2.59 9.19
C ARG A 212 -12.13 -1.16 9.65
N THR A 213 -12.51 -0.31 8.71
CA THR A 213 -12.87 1.08 8.96
C THR A 213 -13.73 1.62 7.81
N ASP A 214 -14.63 2.53 8.15
CA ASP A 214 -15.39 3.32 7.17
C ASP A 214 -14.72 4.70 6.90
N ASP A 215 -13.59 4.98 7.54
CA ASP A 215 -12.83 6.23 7.36
C ASP A 215 -12.24 6.32 5.94
N ASN A 216 -12.57 7.40 5.22
CA ASN A 216 -12.01 7.68 3.89
C ASN A 216 -10.85 8.69 3.97
N LYS A 217 -9.87 8.40 4.82
CA LYS A 217 -8.66 9.22 5.03
C LYS A 217 -7.52 8.77 4.14
N SER A 218 -6.41 9.53 4.12
CA SER A 218 -5.18 9.15 3.45
C SER A 218 -4.59 7.85 4.04
N PHE A 219 -3.75 7.14 3.29
CA PHE A 219 -3.02 5.98 3.81
C PHE A 219 -2.16 6.34 5.02
N ASP A 220 -1.51 7.52 5.03
CA ASP A 220 -0.73 8.01 6.17
C ASP A 220 -1.57 8.12 7.44
N ASP A 221 -2.78 8.70 7.34
CA ASP A 221 -3.68 8.86 8.48
C ASP A 221 -4.22 7.52 8.96
N LEU A 222 -4.58 6.62 8.03
CA LEU A 222 -5.10 5.30 8.35
C LEU A 222 -4.04 4.42 9.00
N TYR A 223 -2.81 4.38 8.45
CA TYR A 223 -1.71 3.64 9.05
C TYR A 223 -1.33 4.18 10.43
N SER A 224 -1.22 5.51 10.57
CA SER A 224 -0.98 6.16 11.86
C SER A 224 -2.08 5.85 12.88
N ALA A 225 -3.34 5.78 12.44
CA ALA A 225 -4.47 5.42 13.30
C ALA A 225 -4.37 3.98 13.79
N VAL A 226 -3.98 3.02 12.94
CA VAL A 226 -3.75 1.62 13.32
C VAL A 226 -2.66 1.54 14.38
N MET A 227 -1.48 2.13 14.12
CA MET A 227 -0.35 2.09 15.05
C MET A 227 -0.68 2.74 16.41
N LYS A 228 -1.41 3.86 16.39
CA LYS A 228 -1.86 4.54 17.63
C LYS A 228 -2.87 3.72 18.42
N LYS A 229 -3.84 3.10 17.76
CA LYS A 229 -4.84 2.24 18.39
C LYS A 229 -4.20 0.97 18.95
N GLN A 230 -3.28 0.34 18.21
CA GLN A 230 -2.50 -0.82 18.68
C GLN A 230 -1.73 -0.52 19.95
N LYS A 231 -1.03 0.61 20.03
CA LYS A 231 -0.31 1.04 21.25
C LYS A 231 -1.23 1.20 22.45
N ARG A 232 -2.48 1.63 22.23
CA ARG A 232 -3.48 1.81 23.31
C ARG A 232 -4.16 0.50 23.72
N PHE A 233 -4.09 -0.53 22.91
CA PHE A 233 -4.71 -1.84 23.13
C PHE A 233 -3.82 -2.78 23.98
N TRP A 234 -3.03 -2.23 24.89
CA TRP A 234 -2.05 -2.99 25.65
C TRP A 234 -2.66 -3.96 26.68
N PHE A 235 -3.86 -3.71 27.18
CA PHE A 235 -4.63 -4.64 28.03
C PHE A 235 -5.58 -5.57 27.27
N GLY A 236 -5.75 -5.39 25.96
CA GLY A 236 -6.67 -6.19 25.18
C GLY A 236 -6.09 -7.59 24.84
N LYS A 237 -6.98 -8.53 24.58
CA LYS A 237 -6.61 -9.88 24.11
C LYS A 237 -6.04 -9.79 22.70
N LYS A 238 -4.73 -10.00 22.56
CA LYS A 238 -3.99 -9.86 21.30
C LYS A 238 -4.01 -11.11 20.43
N GLU A 239 -4.38 -12.25 20.98
CA GLU A 239 -4.55 -13.48 20.24
C GLU A 239 -5.99 -13.61 19.74
N LEU A 240 -6.15 -14.27 18.59
CA LEU A 240 -7.46 -14.74 18.16
C LEU A 240 -7.88 -15.89 19.09
N GLY A 241 -9.08 -15.84 19.64
CA GLY A 241 -9.58 -16.86 20.56
C GLY A 241 -10.46 -17.88 19.85
N GLU A 242 -10.66 -19.04 20.47
CA GLU A 242 -11.50 -20.12 19.93
C GLU A 242 -12.97 -19.73 19.69
N GLN A 243 -13.46 -18.67 20.33
CA GLN A 243 -14.81 -18.14 20.11
C GLN A 243 -14.84 -16.99 19.09
N ASP A 244 -13.68 -16.50 18.68
CA ASP A 244 -13.57 -15.44 17.68
C ASP A 244 -13.80 -16.00 16.28
N LEU A 245 -14.35 -15.17 15.41
CA LEU A 245 -14.62 -15.50 14.01
C LEU A 245 -13.80 -14.60 13.10
N LEU A 246 -13.19 -15.17 12.07
CA LEU A 246 -12.45 -14.43 11.03
C LEU A 246 -13.06 -14.76 9.67
N LYS A 247 -13.27 -13.73 8.83
CA LYS A 247 -13.69 -13.86 7.43
C LYS A 247 -12.95 -12.82 6.59
N VAL A 248 -12.15 -13.28 5.62
CA VAL A 248 -11.33 -12.42 4.77
C VAL A 248 -11.60 -12.75 3.31
N PRO A 249 -11.87 -11.75 2.43
CA PRO A 249 -12.09 -12.01 1.01
C PRO A 249 -10.77 -12.33 0.31
N TYR A 250 -10.85 -13.14 -0.75
CA TYR A 250 -9.76 -13.29 -1.68
C TYR A 250 -9.59 -12.02 -2.49
N ILE A 251 -8.35 -11.55 -2.59
CA ILE A 251 -7.97 -10.40 -3.40
C ILE A 251 -7.16 -10.90 -4.59
N LYS A 252 -7.48 -10.44 -5.79
CA LYS A 252 -6.73 -10.80 -6.99
C LYS A 252 -6.85 -9.73 -8.05
N PHE A 253 -5.73 -9.09 -8.39
CA PHE A 253 -5.70 -8.15 -9.48
C PHE A 253 -4.30 -8.04 -10.09
N SER A 254 -4.27 -7.64 -11.37
CA SER A 254 -3.10 -7.15 -12.08
C SER A 254 -3.47 -5.82 -12.72
N LYS A 255 -2.74 -4.76 -12.40
CA LYS A 255 -3.00 -3.39 -12.86
C LYS A 255 -1.71 -2.70 -13.30
N GLN A 256 -1.84 -1.91 -14.35
CA GLN A 256 -0.83 -0.97 -14.81
C GLN A 256 -1.25 0.44 -14.47
N PHE A 257 -0.31 1.23 -14.01
CA PHE A 257 -0.46 2.66 -13.76
C PHE A 257 0.55 3.43 -14.61
N SER A 258 0.06 4.47 -15.31
CA SER A 258 0.89 5.41 -16.07
C SER A 258 0.84 6.76 -15.39
N TYR A 259 2.00 7.38 -15.24
CA TYR A 259 2.14 8.69 -14.59
C TYR A 259 2.45 9.75 -15.65
N ASP A 260 1.44 10.03 -16.49
CA ASP A 260 1.56 10.93 -17.65
C ASP A 260 1.92 12.37 -17.25
N GLU A 261 1.54 12.78 -16.02
CA GLU A 261 1.93 14.09 -15.50
C GLU A 261 3.45 14.26 -15.30
N LEU A 262 4.23 13.16 -15.26
CA LEU A 262 5.69 13.15 -15.20
C LEU A 262 6.33 13.16 -16.59
N CYS A 263 5.55 12.91 -17.65
CA CYS A 263 6.07 12.67 -18.99
C CYS A 263 6.10 13.93 -19.86
N ASN A 264 6.97 13.91 -20.89
CA ASN A 264 7.06 14.93 -21.94
C ASN A 264 7.35 16.36 -21.43
N LYS A 265 7.99 16.49 -20.27
CA LYS A 265 8.39 17.77 -19.67
C LYS A 265 9.89 17.79 -19.50
N LYS A 266 10.53 18.90 -19.92
CA LYS A 266 11.97 19.06 -19.80
C LYS A 266 12.40 19.26 -18.36
N ILE A 267 13.47 18.56 -17.95
CA ILE A 267 14.00 18.62 -16.61
C ILE A 267 15.01 19.75 -16.50
N VAL A 268 14.78 20.65 -15.55
CA VAL A 268 15.63 21.82 -15.28
C VAL A 268 17.06 21.36 -14.94
N GLY A 269 18.04 22.06 -15.51
CA GLY A 269 19.47 21.80 -15.25
C GLY A 269 20.04 20.61 -15.99
N THR A 270 19.29 20.03 -16.93
CA THR A 270 19.73 18.95 -17.82
C THR A 270 19.76 19.44 -19.29
N ASN A 271 20.41 18.71 -20.16
CA ASN A 271 20.46 19.02 -21.61
C ASN A 271 19.15 18.65 -22.32
N GLY A 272 17.99 19.14 -21.81
CA GLY A 272 16.68 18.85 -22.39
C GLY A 272 16.19 17.43 -22.13
N LEU A 273 16.72 16.74 -21.10
CA LEU A 273 16.26 15.44 -20.66
C LEU A 273 14.78 15.51 -20.27
N PHE A 274 14.01 14.53 -20.64
CA PHE A 274 12.61 14.36 -20.26
C PHE A 274 12.27 12.88 -20.07
N ILE A 275 11.23 12.58 -19.32
CA ILE A 275 10.67 11.23 -19.20
C ILE A 275 9.66 11.03 -20.32
N ASP A 276 9.84 9.99 -21.14
CA ASP A 276 8.88 9.60 -22.19
C ASP A 276 7.76 8.72 -21.60
N LYS A 277 8.14 7.76 -20.76
CA LYS A 277 7.20 6.84 -20.09
C LYS A 277 7.56 6.66 -18.62
N ALA A 278 6.55 6.76 -17.77
CA ALA A 278 6.62 6.48 -16.35
C ALA A 278 5.52 5.47 -15.99
N ILE A 279 5.88 4.21 -15.74
CA ILE A 279 4.93 3.09 -15.66
C ILE A 279 5.23 2.25 -14.41
N GLN A 280 4.17 1.81 -13.76
CA GLN A 280 4.22 0.82 -12.68
C GLN A 280 3.24 -0.31 -12.95
N THR A 281 3.69 -1.55 -12.84
CA THR A 281 2.83 -2.74 -12.83
C THR A 281 2.72 -3.27 -11.41
N VAL A 282 1.51 -3.63 -11.02
CA VAL A 282 1.22 -4.23 -9.72
C VAL A 282 0.40 -5.49 -9.93
N GLU A 283 0.95 -6.62 -9.50
CA GLU A 283 0.25 -7.88 -9.40
C GLU A 283 0.14 -8.28 -7.94
N PHE A 284 -1.05 -8.53 -7.48
CA PHE A 284 -1.30 -8.88 -6.09
C PHE A 284 -2.40 -9.92 -5.95
N GLY A 285 -2.12 -10.94 -5.16
CA GLY A 285 -3.07 -11.97 -4.74
C GLY A 285 -3.00 -12.20 -3.23
N LEU A 286 -4.15 -12.44 -2.63
CA LEU A 286 -4.31 -12.89 -1.26
C LEU A 286 -5.40 -13.95 -1.25
N ASP A 287 -5.05 -15.17 -0.87
CA ASP A 287 -5.97 -16.30 -0.79
C ASP A 287 -5.86 -17.04 0.56
N ASN A 288 -6.41 -18.23 0.66
CA ASN A 288 -6.39 -19.02 1.88
C ASN A 288 -5.02 -19.65 2.21
N GLN A 289 -4.08 -19.66 1.28
CA GLN A 289 -2.72 -20.21 1.49
C GLN A 289 -1.68 -19.12 1.74
N GLY A 290 -1.97 -17.89 1.32
CA GLY A 290 -1.08 -16.75 1.38
C GLY A 290 -1.30 -15.79 0.23
N GLY A 291 -0.22 -15.31 -0.39
CA GLY A 291 -0.25 -14.57 -1.64
C GLY A 291 0.39 -15.39 -2.74
N ASN A 292 -0.39 -15.70 -3.76
CA ASN A 292 0.11 -16.33 -4.98
C ASN A 292 -0.84 -16.03 -6.14
N LEU A 293 -0.29 -15.87 -7.34
CA LEU A 293 -1.05 -15.63 -8.57
C LEU A 293 -1.55 -16.92 -9.25
N LYS A 294 -1.23 -18.10 -8.70
CA LYS A 294 -1.69 -19.39 -9.26
C LYS A 294 -2.10 -20.34 -8.13
N SER A 295 -3.39 -20.46 -7.90
CA SER A 295 -3.95 -21.56 -7.09
C SER A 295 -5.18 -22.15 -7.79
N GLU A 296 -5.09 -23.43 -8.11
CA GLU A 296 -6.21 -24.30 -8.41
C GLU A 296 -6.25 -25.39 -7.34
N ALA A 297 -7.12 -25.24 -6.35
CA ALA A 297 -7.65 -26.36 -5.57
C ALA A 297 -8.85 -25.85 -4.76
N MET A 298 -10.00 -26.44 -5.01
CA MET A 298 -11.26 -26.10 -4.35
C MET A 298 -11.63 -27.20 -3.35
N VAL A 299 -11.69 -26.85 -2.06
CA VAL A 299 -12.40 -27.61 -1.05
C VAL A 299 -13.47 -26.69 -0.48
N ILE A 300 -14.71 -26.90 -0.86
CA ILE A 300 -15.86 -26.15 -0.38
C ILE A 300 -16.35 -26.82 0.89
N SER A 301 -16.31 -26.11 2.00
CA SER A 301 -16.99 -26.50 3.24
C SER A 301 -18.27 -25.70 3.39
N THR A 302 -19.41 -26.38 3.35
CA THR A 302 -20.73 -25.79 3.61
C THR A 302 -20.94 -25.75 5.12
N MET A 303 -20.89 -24.60 5.76
CA MET A 303 -21.24 -24.46 7.17
C MET A 303 -22.09 -23.24 7.44
N SER A 304 -23.20 -23.49 8.12
CA SER A 304 -24.12 -22.47 8.63
C SER A 304 -23.47 -21.71 9.79
N LEU A 305 -23.44 -20.37 9.69
CA LEU A 305 -23.03 -19.47 10.77
C LEU A 305 -23.98 -19.60 11.96
N ILE A 306 -23.67 -20.43 12.93
CA ILE A 306 -24.40 -20.46 14.20
C ILE A 306 -23.76 -19.41 15.11
N ARG A 307 -24.45 -18.28 15.31
CA ARG A 307 -24.08 -17.26 16.29
C ARG A 307 -24.03 -17.87 17.69
N ARG A 308 -22.91 -17.72 18.38
CA ARG A 308 -22.82 -17.94 19.84
C ARG A 308 -22.39 -16.64 20.49
N ASP A 309 -23.05 -16.29 21.60
CA ASP A 309 -22.77 -15.09 22.37
C ASP A 309 -21.35 -15.14 22.96
N GLY A 310 -20.54 -14.09 22.72
CA GLY A 310 -19.31 -13.82 23.45
C GLY A 310 -18.00 -13.71 22.66
N GLY A 311 -17.93 -14.10 21.38
CA GLY A 311 -16.73 -13.98 20.52
C GLY A 311 -16.66 -12.65 19.75
N ARG A 312 -15.45 -12.23 19.37
CA ARG A 312 -15.24 -11.09 18.47
C ARG A 312 -15.41 -11.55 17.01
N GLU A 313 -16.00 -10.68 16.19
CA GLU A 313 -16.17 -10.89 14.76
C GLU A 313 -15.20 -10.01 13.97
N PHE A 314 -14.32 -10.62 13.20
CA PHE A 314 -13.34 -9.98 12.32
C PHE A 314 -13.73 -10.23 10.86
N PHE A 315 -14.85 -9.61 10.40
CA PHE A 315 -15.40 -9.81 9.07
C PHE A 315 -14.99 -8.69 8.12
N PHE A 316 -14.15 -9.01 7.15
CA PHE A 316 -13.69 -8.10 6.11
C PHE A 316 -14.56 -8.21 4.84
N ASP A 317 -15.87 -8.38 5.01
CA ASP A 317 -16.88 -8.36 3.95
C ASP A 317 -17.49 -6.96 3.72
N LYS A 318 -16.90 -5.93 4.31
CA LYS A 318 -17.22 -4.50 4.18
C LYS A 318 -15.93 -3.72 3.92
N PRO A 319 -15.99 -2.42 3.55
CA PRO A 319 -14.80 -1.64 3.28
C PRO A 319 -13.71 -1.78 4.32
N PHE A 320 -12.48 -2.00 3.88
CA PHE A 320 -11.32 -2.17 4.75
C PHE A 320 -10.05 -1.66 4.06
N VAL A 321 -8.99 -1.56 4.84
CA VAL A 321 -7.66 -1.21 4.34
C VAL A 321 -6.69 -2.34 4.66
N LEU A 322 -5.83 -2.66 3.69
CA LEU A 322 -4.73 -3.60 3.83
C LEU A 322 -3.42 -2.84 3.75
N PHE A 323 -2.49 -3.15 4.65
CA PHE A 323 -1.09 -2.73 4.57
C PHE A 323 -0.20 -3.96 4.63
N MET A 324 0.86 -3.96 3.83
CA MET A 324 1.91 -4.97 3.93
C MET A 324 3.24 -4.33 4.27
N LYS A 325 3.94 -4.93 5.22
CA LYS A 325 5.30 -4.54 5.56
C LYS A 325 6.15 -5.78 5.82
N GLU A 326 7.45 -5.68 5.59
CA GLU A 326 8.37 -6.73 6.02
C GLU A 326 8.55 -6.70 7.54
N ALA A 327 8.83 -7.87 8.12
CA ALA A 327 9.15 -7.96 9.54
C ALA A 327 10.31 -7.00 9.87
N ASN A 328 10.20 -6.35 11.02
CA ASN A 328 11.18 -5.37 11.51
C ASN A 328 11.27 -4.05 10.72
N GLN A 329 10.38 -3.81 9.76
CA GLN A 329 10.25 -2.52 9.11
C GLN A 329 9.13 -1.71 9.77
N ASP A 330 9.34 -0.40 9.88
CA ASP A 330 8.35 0.51 10.47
C ASP A 330 7.27 0.96 9.47
N ARG A 331 7.56 0.84 8.17
CA ARG A 331 6.69 1.33 7.10
C ARG A 331 6.22 0.21 6.17
N PRO A 332 4.97 0.29 5.71
CA PRO A 332 4.48 -0.57 4.64
C PRO A 332 5.23 -0.30 3.33
N TYR A 333 5.31 -1.31 2.48
CA TYR A 333 5.71 -1.20 1.08
C TYR A 333 4.51 -1.31 0.12
N PHE A 334 3.35 -1.72 0.63
CA PHE A 334 2.11 -1.87 -0.11
C PHE A 334 0.93 -1.42 0.75
N ALA A 335 -0.04 -0.75 0.14
CA ALA A 335 -1.31 -0.38 0.78
C ALA A 335 -2.46 -0.47 -0.23
N LEU A 336 -3.61 -0.95 0.24
CA LEU A 336 -4.81 -1.17 -0.55
C LEU A 336 -6.04 -0.74 0.25
N LYS A 337 -6.88 0.16 -0.30
CA LYS A 337 -8.23 0.41 0.18
C LYS A 337 -9.21 -0.39 -0.66
N VAL A 338 -9.96 -1.28 -0.03
CA VAL A 338 -11.04 -2.06 -0.64
C VAL A 338 -12.36 -1.46 -0.22
N LYS A 339 -13.06 -0.85 -1.17
CA LYS A 339 -14.38 -0.24 -0.97
C LYS A 339 -15.49 -1.02 -1.68
N ASN A 340 -15.15 -1.73 -2.75
CA ASN A 340 -16.06 -2.58 -3.53
C ASN A 340 -15.36 -3.87 -3.97
N SER A 341 -16.05 -4.70 -4.75
CA SER A 341 -15.58 -6.03 -5.18
C SER A 341 -14.64 -6.05 -6.39
N ASP A 342 -14.25 -4.89 -6.97
CA ASP A 342 -13.51 -4.84 -8.24
C ASP A 342 -12.10 -5.45 -8.18
N LEU A 343 -11.49 -5.49 -6.99
CA LEU A 343 -10.18 -6.06 -6.74
C LEU A 343 -10.25 -7.43 -6.04
N LEU A 344 -11.46 -7.95 -5.83
CA LEU A 344 -11.70 -9.23 -5.15
C LEU A 344 -11.90 -10.35 -6.16
N GLU A 345 -11.59 -11.58 -5.76
CA GLU A 345 -11.80 -12.75 -6.59
C GLU A 345 -13.31 -13.13 -6.64
N LYS A 346 -13.92 -12.83 -7.78
CA LYS A 346 -15.35 -13.07 -8.03
C LYS A 346 -15.59 -14.50 -8.43
N VAL A 347 -16.73 -15.05 -8.03
CA VAL A 347 -17.21 -16.35 -8.51
C VAL A 347 -18.10 -16.11 -9.72
N SER A 348 -17.77 -16.74 -10.84
CA SER A 348 -18.61 -16.71 -12.04
C SER A 348 -19.99 -17.31 -11.68
N LYS A 349 -21.06 -16.59 -11.99
CA LYS A 349 -22.40 -17.18 -11.96
C LYS A 349 -22.44 -18.30 -12.99
N GLN A 350 -22.59 -19.52 -12.52
CA GLN A 350 -22.91 -20.66 -13.40
C GLN A 350 -24.30 -20.50 -13.99
#